data_94c9973bda24359bc3a1dab2a6377b1e
#
_entry.id   94c9973bda24359bc3a1dab2a6377b1e
#
_cell.length_a   1.000
_cell.length_b   1.000
_cell.length_c   1.000
_cell.angle_alpha   90.00
_cell.angle_beta   90.00
_cell.angle_gamma   90.00
#
_symmetry.space_group_name_H-M   'P 1'
#
loop_
_entity.id
_entity.type
_entity.pdbx_description
1 polymer ?
#
loop_
_entity_poly.entity_id
_entity_poly.type
_entity_poly.pdbx_seq_one_letter_code
_entity_poly.pdbx_strand_id
1 'polypeptide(L)'
;MTSTEAARKQGRLAGKTAIIVGASDERSMGFATARRFLAEGANVVIAARRKEATQALADRLGAVAVACDITSEEDLAALAQAALDRFGRLDAAINYAGIEVQSPILDVTADELRRSSDVHFVGATLFIKHMARAMAQGGSIVTASSLTVLAQAPGHSAYAGAKGGADVVVRVAANELGEKGIRVNSIAPGFTRSAMTEAYFGMEAVRRAFLKEMPLGRFPTVEDIAEVALWLASDEAFVTGQRIDVTAGQALRRVPLASEYA
;
A
#
# COMPACT_ATOMS: atom_id res chain seq x y z
N MET A 1 -26.63 17.30 -18.31
CA MET A 1 -25.57 16.77 -17.42
C MET A 1 -25.05 15.49 -18.02
N THR A 2 -23.76 15.43 -18.32
CA THR A 2 -23.12 14.22 -18.85
C THR A 2 -23.06 13.14 -17.76
N SER A 3 -23.01 11.85 -18.13
CA SER A 3 -22.88 10.74 -17.18
C SER A 3 -21.70 10.92 -16.21
N THR A 4 -20.67 11.60 -16.65
CA THR A 4 -19.47 11.95 -15.86
C THR A 4 -19.74 12.99 -14.76
N GLU A 5 -20.66 13.94 -14.97
CA GLU A 5 -21.04 14.94 -13.97
C GLU A 5 -21.95 14.35 -12.87
N ALA A 6 -22.82 13.41 -13.24
CA ALA A 6 -23.66 12.68 -12.28
C ALA A 6 -22.82 11.75 -11.38
N ALA A 7 -21.80 11.08 -11.93
CA ALA A 7 -20.87 10.24 -11.19
C ALA A 7 -20.02 11.04 -10.18
N ARG A 8 -19.58 12.26 -10.51
CA ARG A 8 -18.86 13.16 -9.60
C ARG A 8 -19.70 13.60 -8.39
N LYS A 9 -21.03 13.63 -8.50
CA LYS A 9 -21.93 13.91 -7.35
C LYS A 9 -22.10 12.72 -6.40
N GLN A 10 -21.77 11.50 -6.84
CA GLN A 10 -21.92 10.27 -6.05
C GLN A 10 -20.62 9.77 -5.41
N GLY A 11 -19.46 10.38 -5.71
CA GLY A 11 -18.14 9.91 -5.30
C GLY A 11 -17.49 9.00 -6.35
N ARG A 12 -16.15 9.02 -6.42
CA ARG A 12 -15.34 8.34 -7.47
C ARG A 12 -15.37 6.82 -7.36
N LEU A 13 -15.73 6.28 -6.18
CA LEU A 13 -15.83 4.85 -5.91
C LEU A 13 -17.26 4.42 -5.52
N ALA A 14 -18.26 5.21 -5.89
CA ALA A 14 -19.65 4.92 -5.55
C ALA A 14 -20.07 3.52 -6.02
N GLY A 15 -20.54 2.68 -5.06
CA GLY A 15 -20.98 1.31 -5.33
C GLY A 15 -19.85 0.30 -5.62
N LYS A 16 -18.58 0.71 -5.61
CA LYS A 16 -17.43 -0.19 -5.71
C LYS A 16 -17.10 -0.81 -4.36
N THR A 17 -16.47 -1.97 -4.38
CA THR A 17 -15.98 -2.68 -3.19
C THR A 17 -14.46 -2.71 -3.19
N ALA A 18 -13.86 -2.32 -2.08
CA ALA A 18 -12.41 -2.28 -1.90
C ALA A 18 -11.94 -3.11 -0.70
N ILE A 19 -10.85 -3.85 -0.87
CA ILE A 19 -10.08 -4.48 0.20
C ILE A 19 -8.84 -3.65 0.47
N ILE A 20 -8.53 -3.36 1.76
CA ILE A 20 -7.35 -2.62 2.17
C ILE A 20 -6.65 -3.39 3.29
N VAL A 21 -5.46 -3.93 2.99
CA VAL A 21 -4.61 -4.64 3.95
C VAL A 21 -3.60 -3.69 4.58
N GLY A 22 -3.34 -3.84 5.89
CA GLY A 22 -2.42 -2.99 6.66
C GLY A 22 -3.12 -1.82 7.36
N ALA A 23 -4.39 -1.98 7.75
CA ALA A 23 -5.23 -0.97 8.38
C ALA A 23 -5.52 -1.30 9.85
N SER A 24 -4.51 -1.48 10.70
CA SER A 24 -4.68 -1.79 12.14
C SER A 24 -4.13 -0.71 13.09
N ASP A 25 -3.85 0.50 12.58
CA ASP A 25 -3.45 1.69 13.35
C ASP A 25 -4.01 2.94 12.63
N GLU A 26 -4.53 3.90 13.38
CA GLU A 26 -5.11 5.14 12.83
C GLU A 26 -4.10 5.99 12.05
N ARG A 27 -2.83 5.87 12.37
CA ARG A 27 -1.71 6.56 11.68
C ARG A 27 -1.20 5.78 10.49
N SER A 28 -1.85 4.66 10.11
CA SER A 28 -1.43 3.87 8.95
C SER A 28 -1.98 4.43 7.64
N MET A 29 -1.23 4.21 6.56
CA MET A 29 -1.69 4.48 5.20
C MET A 29 -2.98 3.71 4.88
N GLY A 30 -3.11 2.48 5.40
CA GLY A 30 -4.31 1.67 5.22
C GLY A 30 -5.55 2.30 5.82
N PHE A 31 -5.47 2.84 7.05
CA PHE A 31 -6.61 3.53 7.68
C PHE A 31 -6.98 4.81 6.92
N ALA A 32 -6.01 5.65 6.56
CA ALA A 32 -6.25 6.86 5.80
C ALA A 32 -6.91 6.56 4.44
N THR A 33 -6.45 5.52 3.75
CA THR A 33 -7.03 5.06 2.48
C THR A 33 -8.45 4.54 2.67
N ALA A 34 -8.71 3.74 3.71
CA ALA A 34 -10.06 3.23 4.01
C ALA A 34 -11.05 4.38 4.24
N ARG A 35 -10.67 5.34 5.08
CA ARG A 35 -11.47 6.55 5.34
C ARG A 35 -11.75 7.33 4.06
N ARG A 36 -10.71 7.49 3.22
CA ARG A 36 -10.84 8.23 1.95
C ARG A 36 -11.76 7.53 0.95
N PHE A 37 -11.65 6.19 0.85
CA PHE A 37 -12.49 5.38 -0.05
C PHE A 37 -13.95 5.37 0.38
N LEU A 38 -14.23 5.27 1.69
CA LEU A 38 -15.59 5.39 2.25
C LEU A 38 -16.21 6.75 1.92
N ALA A 39 -15.44 7.84 2.04
CA ALA A 39 -15.89 9.18 1.68
C ALA A 39 -16.22 9.33 0.18
N GLU A 40 -15.69 8.46 -0.67
CA GLU A 40 -15.99 8.38 -2.10
C GLU A 40 -17.06 7.33 -2.44
N GLY A 41 -17.77 6.83 -1.43
CA GLY A 41 -18.91 5.94 -1.62
C GLY A 41 -18.58 4.46 -1.84
N ALA A 42 -17.35 4.03 -1.55
CA ALA A 42 -16.97 2.61 -1.62
C ALA A 42 -17.53 1.81 -0.43
N ASN A 43 -17.80 0.53 -0.65
CA ASN A 43 -17.84 -0.47 0.40
C ASN A 43 -16.41 -0.89 0.72
N VAL A 44 -16.03 -0.95 1.99
CA VAL A 44 -14.63 -1.21 2.37
C VAL A 44 -14.52 -2.40 3.32
N VAL A 45 -13.60 -3.30 3.00
CA VAL A 45 -13.10 -4.34 3.89
C VAL A 45 -11.68 -3.94 4.29
N ILE A 46 -11.41 -3.80 5.59
CA ILE A 46 -10.06 -3.59 6.12
C ILE A 46 -9.51 -4.87 6.71
N ALA A 47 -8.23 -5.11 6.50
CA ALA A 47 -7.61 -6.34 6.98
C ALA A 47 -6.22 -6.08 7.60
N ALA A 48 -5.92 -6.83 8.66
CA ALA A 48 -4.61 -6.92 9.27
C ALA A 48 -4.55 -8.12 10.23
N ARG A 49 -3.37 -8.46 10.72
CA ARG A 49 -3.15 -9.57 11.66
C ARG A 49 -3.78 -9.34 13.05
N ARG A 50 -3.81 -8.09 13.52
CA ARG A 50 -4.33 -7.72 14.84
C ARG A 50 -5.86 -7.58 14.81
N LYS A 51 -6.56 -8.70 15.01
CA LYS A 51 -8.02 -8.82 14.86
C LYS A 51 -8.78 -7.74 15.63
N GLU A 52 -8.53 -7.60 16.93
CA GLU A 52 -9.27 -6.68 17.81
C GLU A 52 -9.04 -5.21 17.41
N ALA A 53 -7.78 -4.85 17.11
CA ALA A 53 -7.45 -3.50 16.65
C ALA A 53 -8.10 -3.19 15.29
N THR A 54 -8.11 -4.16 14.37
CA THR A 54 -8.74 -4.00 13.05
C THR A 54 -10.25 -3.87 13.19
N GLN A 55 -10.88 -4.66 14.07
CA GLN A 55 -12.32 -4.59 14.32
C GLN A 55 -12.72 -3.23 14.91
N ALA A 56 -11.99 -2.74 15.92
CA ALA A 56 -12.28 -1.43 16.52
C ALA A 56 -12.20 -0.28 15.50
N LEU A 57 -11.25 -0.35 14.54
CA LEU A 57 -11.15 0.64 13.46
C LEU A 57 -12.26 0.49 12.43
N ALA A 58 -12.65 -0.74 12.10
CA ALA A 58 -13.76 -1.01 11.19
C ALA A 58 -15.08 -0.47 11.73
N ASP A 59 -15.36 -0.70 13.02
CA ASP A 59 -16.57 -0.20 13.69
C ASP A 59 -16.67 1.34 13.63
N ARG A 60 -15.55 2.02 13.83
CA ARG A 60 -15.47 3.49 13.74
C ARG A 60 -15.65 4.02 12.32
N LEU A 61 -15.21 3.27 11.33
CA LEU A 61 -15.31 3.65 9.92
C LEU A 61 -16.64 3.24 9.28
N GLY A 62 -17.39 2.33 9.87
CA GLY A 62 -18.50 1.65 9.21
C GLY A 62 -18.03 0.68 8.11
N ALA A 63 -16.84 0.12 8.27
CA ALA A 63 -16.23 -0.86 7.36
C ALA A 63 -16.40 -2.30 7.88
N VAL A 64 -16.00 -3.28 7.07
CA VAL A 64 -15.91 -4.69 7.48
C VAL A 64 -14.47 -5.00 7.88
N ALA A 65 -14.27 -5.73 8.99
CA ALA A 65 -12.96 -6.17 9.44
C ALA A 65 -12.73 -7.66 9.14
N VAL A 66 -11.55 -8.00 8.66
CA VAL A 66 -11.10 -9.39 8.48
C VAL A 66 -9.69 -9.54 9.06
N ALA A 67 -9.48 -10.56 9.90
CA ALA A 67 -8.12 -10.92 10.31
C ALA A 67 -7.41 -11.58 9.12
N CYS A 68 -6.20 -11.10 8.80
CA CYS A 68 -5.44 -11.63 7.67
C CYS A 68 -3.94 -11.45 7.90
N ASP A 69 -3.19 -12.54 7.84
CA ASP A 69 -1.75 -12.52 7.69
C ASP A 69 -1.41 -12.57 6.19
N ILE A 70 -0.68 -11.57 5.71
CA ILE A 70 -0.28 -11.46 4.30
C ILE A 70 0.59 -12.64 3.84
N THR A 71 1.22 -13.35 4.77
CA THR A 71 2.07 -14.53 4.49
C THR A 71 1.27 -15.84 4.42
N SER A 72 -0.01 -15.80 4.81
CA SER A 72 -0.94 -16.95 4.73
C SER A 72 -1.74 -16.87 3.44
N GLU A 73 -1.53 -17.82 2.54
CA GLU A 73 -2.32 -17.92 1.30
C GLU A 73 -3.80 -18.19 1.59
N GLU A 74 -4.08 -18.94 2.65
CA GLU A 74 -5.42 -19.29 3.10
C GLU A 74 -6.19 -18.06 3.59
N ASP A 75 -5.52 -17.21 4.39
CA ASP A 75 -6.10 -15.94 4.87
C ASP A 75 -6.42 -15.01 3.69
N LEU A 76 -5.55 -14.94 2.69
CA LEU A 76 -5.77 -14.12 1.50
C LEU A 76 -6.94 -14.60 0.66
N ALA A 77 -7.12 -15.92 0.53
CA ALA A 77 -8.29 -16.51 -0.14
C ALA A 77 -9.58 -16.19 0.64
N ALA A 78 -9.56 -16.37 1.97
CA ALA A 78 -10.68 -16.05 2.84
C ALA A 78 -11.03 -14.55 2.82
N LEU A 79 -10.03 -13.67 2.79
CA LEU A 79 -10.22 -12.23 2.70
C LEU A 79 -10.94 -11.83 1.40
N ALA A 80 -10.53 -12.39 0.26
CA ALA A 80 -11.18 -12.14 -1.01
C ALA A 80 -12.63 -12.64 -1.01
N GLN A 81 -12.86 -13.85 -0.46
CA GLN A 81 -14.18 -14.42 -0.33
C GLN A 81 -15.10 -13.59 0.57
N ALA A 82 -14.60 -13.08 1.69
CA ALA A 82 -15.39 -12.23 2.60
C ALA A 82 -15.93 -10.96 1.92
N ALA A 83 -15.18 -10.36 1.00
CA ALA A 83 -15.66 -9.22 0.22
C ALA A 83 -16.77 -9.63 -0.76
N LEU A 84 -16.62 -10.79 -1.42
CA LEU A 84 -17.64 -11.32 -2.32
C LEU A 84 -18.93 -11.71 -1.58
N ASP A 85 -18.81 -12.39 -0.44
CA ASP A 85 -19.96 -12.80 0.37
C ASP A 85 -20.76 -11.61 0.90
N ARG A 86 -20.04 -10.54 1.26
CA ARG A 86 -20.67 -9.35 1.88
C ARG A 86 -21.23 -8.37 0.87
N PHE A 87 -20.58 -8.19 -0.28
CA PHE A 87 -20.87 -7.14 -1.24
C PHE A 87 -21.08 -7.62 -2.69
N GLY A 88 -20.85 -8.91 -2.97
CA GLY A 88 -21.08 -9.52 -4.28
C GLY A 88 -20.03 -9.18 -5.34
N ARG A 89 -19.03 -8.35 -5.02
CA ARG A 89 -18.01 -7.88 -5.98
C ARG A 89 -16.73 -7.42 -5.29
N LEU A 90 -15.64 -7.38 -6.05
CA LEU A 90 -14.38 -6.73 -5.68
C LEU A 90 -13.88 -5.90 -6.87
N ASP A 91 -13.60 -4.60 -6.64
CA ASP A 91 -13.20 -3.65 -7.67
C ASP A 91 -11.82 -3.04 -7.42
N ALA A 92 -11.43 -2.93 -6.15
CA ALA A 92 -10.12 -2.40 -5.77
C ALA A 92 -9.50 -3.21 -4.64
N ALA A 93 -8.19 -3.40 -4.68
CA ALA A 93 -7.45 -4.08 -3.62
C ALA A 93 -6.12 -3.38 -3.37
N ILE A 94 -5.89 -2.93 -2.12
CA ILE A 94 -4.71 -2.16 -1.74
C ILE A 94 -3.95 -2.91 -0.65
N ASN A 95 -2.66 -3.14 -0.85
CA ASN A 95 -1.80 -3.82 0.11
C ASN A 95 -0.73 -2.87 0.68
N TYR A 96 -0.91 -2.48 1.94
CA TYR A 96 0.09 -1.76 2.73
C TYR A 96 0.74 -2.63 3.81
N ALA A 97 0.48 -3.93 3.86
CA ALA A 97 1.15 -4.80 4.82
C ALA A 97 2.66 -4.75 4.63
N GLY A 98 3.37 -4.64 5.72
CA GLY A 98 4.83 -4.56 5.68
C GLY A 98 5.45 -4.65 7.07
N ILE A 99 6.73 -4.97 7.07
CA ILE A 99 7.62 -4.96 8.22
C ILE A 99 8.88 -4.18 7.85
N GLU A 100 9.51 -3.57 8.82
CA GLU A 100 10.84 -3.02 8.64
C GLU A 100 11.88 -4.08 9.00
N VAL A 101 12.87 -4.26 8.13
CA VAL A 101 14.05 -5.09 8.38
C VAL A 101 15.26 -4.24 8.02
N GLN A 102 16.07 -3.93 9.01
CA GLN A 102 17.27 -3.12 8.87
C GLN A 102 18.47 -3.84 9.46
N SER A 103 19.44 -4.18 8.61
CA SER A 103 20.69 -4.84 8.99
C SER A 103 21.78 -4.49 7.96
N PRO A 104 23.01 -4.14 8.38
CA PRO A 104 24.13 -3.94 7.45
C PRO A 104 24.36 -5.17 6.57
N ILE A 105 24.88 -4.97 5.36
CA ILE A 105 25.05 -6.07 4.39
C ILE A 105 25.96 -7.20 4.90
N LEU A 106 26.91 -6.87 5.78
CA LEU A 106 27.82 -7.87 6.35
C LEU A 106 27.20 -8.66 7.51
N ASP A 107 26.09 -8.17 8.08
CA ASP A 107 25.45 -8.72 9.27
C ASP A 107 24.07 -9.32 8.98
N VAL A 108 23.50 -9.04 7.80
CA VAL A 108 22.15 -9.51 7.44
C VAL A 108 22.10 -11.03 7.44
N THR A 109 21.11 -11.57 8.16
CA THR A 109 20.92 -13.00 8.29
C THR A 109 20.00 -13.57 7.21
N ALA A 110 20.11 -14.87 6.95
CA ALA A 110 19.20 -15.58 6.05
C ALA A 110 17.72 -15.50 6.53
N ASP A 111 17.49 -15.47 7.84
CA ASP A 111 16.14 -15.37 8.40
C ASP A 111 15.53 -13.99 8.23
N GLU A 112 16.31 -12.90 8.33
CA GLU A 112 15.87 -11.55 8.00
C GLU A 112 15.50 -11.42 6.52
N LEU A 113 16.32 -12.00 5.63
CA LEU A 113 16.05 -12.04 4.18
C LEU A 113 14.75 -12.81 3.89
N ARG A 114 14.55 -14.01 4.47
CA ARG A 114 13.34 -14.80 4.30
C ARG A 114 12.12 -14.06 4.83
N ARG A 115 12.16 -13.57 6.07
CA ARG A 115 11.07 -12.85 6.70
C ARG A 115 10.65 -11.62 5.90
N SER A 116 11.61 -10.86 5.37
CA SER A 116 11.32 -9.72 4.50
C SER A 116 10.70 -10.16 3.18
N SER A 117 11.25 -11.21 2.57
CA SER A 117 10.74 -11.80 1.33
C SER A 117 9.32 -12.34 1.50
N ASP A 118 9.04 -13.07 2.58
CA ASP A 118 7.72 -13.67 2.84
C ASP A 118 6.62 -12.60 2.88
N VAL A 119 6.88 -11.47 3.53
CA VAL A 119 5.90 -10.39 3.65
C VAL A 119 5.81 -9.56 2.36
N HIS A 120 6.95 -9.12 1.83
CA HIS A 120 6.96 -8.08 0.79
C HIS A 120 6.95 -8.61 -0.63
N PHE A 121 7.46 -9.81 -0.86
CA PHE A 121 7.53 -10.43 -2.19
C PHE A 121 6.49 -11.56 -2.33
N VAL A 122 6.58 -12.59 -1.50
CA VAL A 122 5.66 -13.74 -1.57
C VAL A 122 4.24 -13.31 -1.24
N GLY A 123 4.04 -12.65 -0.10
CA GLY A 123 2.72 -12.18 0.34
C GLY A 123 2.10 -11.18 -0.65
N ALA A 124 2.89 -10.26 -1.21
CA ALA A 124 2.39 -9.34 -2.23
C ALA A 124 1.98 -10.08 -3.53
N THR A 125 2.73 -11.10 -3.93
CA THR A 125 2.41 -11.92 -5.10
C THR A 125 1.12 -12.71 -4.89
N LEU A 126 0.98 -13.37 -3.74
CA LEU A 126 -0.23 -14.11 -3.36
C LEU A 126 -1.45 -13.18 -3.21
N PHE A 127 -1.26 -11.98 -2.66
CA PHE A 127 -2.30 -10.96 -2.62
C PHE A 127 -2.80 -10.62 -4.03
N ILE A 128 -1.91 -10.30 -4.97
CA ILE A 128 -2.28 -10.03 -6.37
C ILE A 128 -3.06 -11.21 -6.96
N LYS A 129 -2.60 -12.44 -6.75
CA LYS A 129 -3.24 -13.68 -7.24
C LYS A 129 -4.69 -13.80 -6.75
N HIS A 130 -4.93 -13.70 -5.43
CA HIS A 130 -6.25 -13.90 -4.85
C HIS A 130 -7.21 -12.76 -5.13
N MET A 131 -6.74 -11.50 -5.10
CA MET A 131 -7.57 -10.35 -5.45
C MET A 131 -7.96 -10.38 -6.94
N ALA A 132 -7.02 -10.69 -7.83
CA ALA A 132 -7.33 -10.80 -9.27
C ALA A 132 -8.34 -11.91 -9.58
N ARG A 133 -8.31 -13.03 -8.85
CA ARG A 133 -9.32 -14.11 -9.00
C ARG A 133 -10.72 -13.67 -8.59
N ALA A 134 -10.85 -12.79 -7.63
CA ALA A 134 -12.11 -12.24 -7.15
C ALA A 134 -12.66 -11.09 -8.01
N MET A 135 -11.83 -10.48 -8.85
CA MET A 135 -12.21 -9.35 -9.72
C MET A 135 -12.82 -9.85 -11.04
N ALA A 136 -14.07 -10.28 -11.03
CA ALA A 136 -14.74 -10.84 -12.22
C ALA A 136 -15.04 -9.81 -13.32
N GLN A 137 -15.08 -8.51 -13.00
CA GLN A 137 -15.44 -7.43 -13.92
C GLN A 137 -14.28 -6.44 -14.16
N GLY A 138 -13.04 -6.93 -14.02
CA GLY A 138 -11.88 -6.04 -13.99
C GLY A 138 -11.71 -5.34 -12.64
N GLY A 139 -10.74 -4.44 -12.52
CA GLY A 139 -10.48 -3.73 -11.27
C GLY A 139 -9.09 -3.13 -11.16
N SER A 140 -8.71 -2.75 -9.95
CA SER A 140 -7.41 -2.15 -9.66
C SER A 140 -6.75 -2.79 -8.44
N ILE A 141 -5.51 -3.26 -8.61
CA ILE A 141 -4.69 -3.79 -7.54
C ILE A 141 -3.50 -2.85 -7.33
N VAL A 142 -3.27 -2.45 -6.09
CA VAL A 142 -2.17 -1.56 -5.72
C VAL A 142 -1.37 -2.17 -4.58
N THR A 143 -0.05 -2.26 -4.74
CA THR A 143 0.85 -2.71 -3.67
C THR A 143 1.73 -1.55 -3.19
N ALA A 144 2.16 -1.58 -1.93
CA ALA A 144 3.13 -0.64 -1.42
C ALA A 144 4.54 -1.05 -1.80
N SER A 145 5.19 -0.26 -2.66
CA SER A 145 6.64 -0.26 -2.88
C SER A 145 7.34 0.62 -1.82
N SER A 146 8.49 1.15 -2.11
CA SER A 146 9.25 2.06 -1.24
C SER A 146 10.21 2.93 -2.05
N LEU A 147 10.49 4.14 -1.55
CA LEU A 147 11.59 4.98 -2.03
C LEU A 147 12.93 4.22 -2.05
N THR A 148 13.17 3.32 -1.07
CA THR A 148 14.42 2.56 -0.94
C THR A 148 14.72 1.63 -2.11
N VAL A 149 13.77 1.38 -2.99
CA VAL A 149 14.00 0.64 -4.25
C VAL A 149 14.81 1.49 -5.25
N LEU A 150 14.68 2.82 -5.23
CA LEU A 150 15.43 3.74 -6.09
C LEU A 150 16.59 4.42 -5.37
N ALA A 151 16.31 5.03 -4.22
CA ALA A 151 17.30 5.71 -3.40
C ALA A 151 17.70 4.79 -2.25
N GLN A 152 18.75 3.99 -2.47
CA GLN A 152 19.17 2.95 -1.56
C GLN A 152 19.60 3.51 -0.21
N ALA A 153 19.03 2.97 0.85
CA ALA A 153 19.40 3.29 2.23
C ALA A 153 20.32 2.18 2.78
N PRO A 154 21.45 2.51 3.41
CA PRO A 154 22.27 1.53 4.11
C PRO A 154 21.45 0.70 5.10
N GLY A 155 21.72 -0.60 5.17
CA GLY A 155 21.01 -1.52 6.04
C GLY A 155 19.66 -2.05 5.51
N HIS A 156 19.21 -1.62 4.34
CA HIS A 156 17.89 -2.02 3.82
C HIS A 156 17.95 -3.11 2.73
N SER A 157 19.02 -3.88 2.64
CA SER A 157 19.19 -4.90 1.59
C SER A 157 18.02 -5.90 1.55
N ALA A 158 17.60 -6.45 2.67
CA ALA A 158 16.47 -7.38 2.77
C ALA A 158 15.15 -6.70 2.37
N TYR A 159 14.89 -5.53 2.91
CA TYR A 159 13.65 -4.77 2.65
C TYR A 159 13.56 -4.27 1.20
N ALA A 160 14.58 -3.55 0.74
CA ALA A 160 14.59 -2.97 -0.61
C ALA A 160 14.66 -4.04 -1.69
N GLY A 161 15.39 -5.15 -1.46
CA GLY A 161 15.44 -6.30 -2.36
C GLY A 161 14.08 -6.95 -2.54
N ALA A 162 13.36 -7.22 -1.44
CA ALA A 162 12.03 -7.81 -1.48
C ALA A 162 10.99 -6.87 -2.14
N LYS A 163 11.03 -5.55 -1.84
CA LYS A 163 10.18 -4.54 -2.49
C LYS A 163 10.48 -4.38 -3.97
N GLY A 164 11.76 -4.40 -4.37
CA GLY A 164 12.17 -4.37 -5.77
C GLY A 164 11.68 -5.59 -6.55
N GLY A 165 11.77 -6.78 -5.94
CA GLY A 165 11.18 -8.01 -6.49
C GLY A 165 9.67 -7.88 -6.68
N ALA A 166 8.95 -7.34 -5.70
CA ALA A 166 7.51 -7.10 -5.81
C ALA A 166 7.15 -6.11 -6.93
N ASP A 167 7.95 -5.06 -7.17
CA ASP A 167 7.74 -4.14 -8.29
C ASP A 167 7.93 -4.83 -9.66
N VAL A 168 8.78 -5.86 -9.75
CA VAL A 168 8.85 -6.71 -10.95
C VAL A 168 7.58 -7.53 -11.11
N VAL A 169 7.07 -8.13 -10.04
CA VAL A 169 5.80 -8.89 -10.05
C VAL A 169 4.63 -8.01 -10.47
N VAL A 170 4.57 -6.76 -10.01
CA VAL A 170 3.56 -5.79 -10.44
C VAL A 170 3.54 -5.62 -11.97
N ARG A 171 4.71 -5.49 -12.61
CA ARG A 171 4.81 -5.38 -14.07
C ARG A 171 4.39 -6.67 -14.80
N VAL A 172 4.79 -7.83 -14.27
CA VAL A 172 4.38 -9.12 -14.83
C VAL A 172 2.87 -9.29 -14.73
N ALA A 173 2.30 -9.07 -13.54
CA ALA A 173 0.85 -9.19 -13.31
C ALA A 173 0.05 -8.18 -14.13
N ALA A 174 0.55 -6.96 -14.30
CA ALA A 174 -0.09 -5.95 -15.14
C ALA A 174 -0.21 -6.41 -16.61
N ASN A 175 0.84 -7.07 -17.12
CA ASN A 175 0.84 -7.62 -18.47
C ASN A 175 -0.10 -8.83 -18.61
N GLU A 176 -0.09 -9.74 -17.64
CA GLU A 176 -0.92 -10.95 -17.68
C GLU A 176 -2.43 -10.68 -17.45
N LEU A 177 -2.76 -9.66 -16.65
CA LEU A 177 -4.11 -9.38 -16.21
C LEU A 177 -4.81 -8.28 -17.00
N GLY A 178 -4.07 -7.60 -17.88
CA GLY A 178 -4.59 -6.48 -18.69
C GLY A 178 -5.80 -6.85 -19.55
N GLU A 179 -5.78 -8.03 -20.19
CA GLU A 179 -6.91 -8.54 -21.00
C GLU A 179 -8.18 -8.79 -20.18
N LYS A 180 -8.04 -8.97 -18.86
CA LYS A 180 -9.16 -9.09 -17.92
C LYS A 180 -9.66 -7.74 -17.41
N GLY A 181 -9.12 -6.62 -17.89
CA GLY A 181 -9.45 -5.28 -17.41
C GLY A 181 -8.92 -5.00 -16.00
N ILE A 182 -7.94 -5.77 -15.51
CA ILE A 182 -7.35 -5.57 -14.18
C ILE A 182 -6.05 -4.79 -14.33
N ARG A 183 -5.99 -3.62 -13.68
CA ARG A 183 -4.78 -2.79 -13.59
C ARG A 183 -4.01 -3.14 -12.32
N VAL A 184 -2.70 -3.29 -12.42
CA VAL A 184 -1.82 -3.59 -11.29
C VAL A 184 -0.70 -2.56 -11.23
N ASN A 185 -0.60 -1.82 -10.12
CA ASN A 185 0.38 -0.76 -9.94
C ASN A 185 1.00 -0.82 -8.53
N SER A 186 2.04 -0.07 -8.29
CA SER A 186 2.57 0.15 -6.95
C SER A 186 2.67 1.63 -6.60
N ILE A 187 2.53 1.95 -5.30
CA ILE A 187 2.81 3.26 -4.73
C ILE A 187 4.10 3.13 -3.93
N ALA A 188 5.04 4.02 -4.17
CA ALA A 188 6.31 4.10 -3.43
C ALA A 188 6.33 5.33 -2.53
N PRO A 189 5.98 5.19 -1.25
CA PRO A 189 6.09 6.27 -0.28
C PRO A 189 7.55 6.65 -0.05
N GLY A 190 7.80 7.96 0.14
CA GLY A 190 9.02 8.47 0.73
C GLY A 190 9.01 8.33 2.25
N PHE A 191 9.86 9.09 2.92
CA PHE A 191 9.88 9.15 4.39
C PHE A 191 8.59 9.84 4.87
N THR A 192 7.57 9.03 5.09
CA THR A 192 6.19 9.42 5.41
C THR A 192 5.94 9.23 6.90
N ARG A 193 5.31 10.21 7.56
CA ARG A 193 4.91 10.06 8.96
C ARG A 193 3.78 9.03 9.08
N SER A 194 4.07 7.92 9.73
CA SER A 194 3.16 6.78 9.91
C SER A 194 3.48 6.06 11.23
N ALA A 195 2.65 5.09 11.61
CA ALA A 195 2.93 4.25 12.79
C ALA A 195 4.33 3.59 12.75
N MET A 196 4.82 3.22 11.58
CA MET A 196 6.13 2.58 11.39
C MET A 196 7.30 3.56 11.62
N THR A 197 7.14 4.83 11.23
CA THR A 197 8.21 5.83 11.22
C THR A 197 8.11 6.83 12.38
N GLU A 198 7.11 6.74 13.25
CA GLU A 198 6.83 7.72 14.30
C GLU A 198 8.03 7.97 15.22
N ALA A 199 8.78 6.91 15.56
CA ALA A 199 9.97 7.03 16.42
C ALA A 199 11.03 7.97 15.81
N TYR A 200 11.24 7.87 14.49
CA TYR A 200 12.19 8.74 13.77
C TYR A 200 11.70 10.19 13.67
N PHE A 201 10.37 10.40 13.59
CA PHE A 201 9.79 11.74 13.58
C PHE A 201 9.92 12.46 14.93
N GLY A 202 10.12 11.74 16.03
CA GLY A 202 10.49 12.32 17.33
C GLY A 202 11.89 12.98 17.35
N MET A 203 12.78 12.58 16.44
CA MET A 203 14.17 13.01 16.38
C MET A 203 14.34 14.23 15.44
N GLU A 204 14.63 15.41 15.99
CA GLU A 204 14.73 16.64 15.18
C GLU A 204 15.86 16.57 14.13
N ALA A 205 17.01 15.99 14.47
CA ALA A 205 18.12 15.83 13.53
C ALA A 205 17.73 14.99 12.31
N VAL A 206 16.99 13.88 12.52
CA VAL A 206 16.45 13.04 11.43
C VAL A 206 15.50 13.85 10.55
N ARG A 207 14.50 14.51 11.17
CA ARG A 207 13.56 15.34 10.40
C ARG A 207 14.27 16.39 9.54
N ARG A 208 15.23 17.09 10.12
CA ARG A 208 15.99 18.13 9.41
C ARG A 208 16.80 17.57 8.25
N ALA A 209 17.46 16.42 8.45
CA ALA A 209 18.25 15.77 7.40
C ALA A 209 17.35 15.32 6.23
N PHE A 210 16.24 14.64 6.53
CA PHE A 210 15.32 14.17 5.49
C PHE A 210 14.58 15.30 4.77
N LEU A 211 14.17 16.36 5.48
CA LEU A 211 13.45 17.49 4.88
C LEU A 211 14.30 18.23 3.83
N LYS A 212 15.62 18.29 4.00
CA LYS A 212 16.53 18.88 3.00
C LYS A 212 16.49 18.16 1.66
N GLU A 213 16.16 16.86 1.67
CA GLU A 213 16.09 16.03 0.47
C GLU A 213 14.71 16.06 -0.20
N MET A 214 13.77 16.85 0.33
CA MET A 214 12.39 16.94 -0.18
C MET A 214 12.14 18.27 -0.90
N PRO A 215 12.19 18.32 -2.24
CA PRO A 215 11.92 19.54 -3.03
C PRO A 215 10.62 20.26 -2.69
N LEU A 216 9.53 19.52 -2.32
CA LEU A 216 8.25 20.13 -1.96
C LEU A 216 8.21 20.74 -0.55
N GLY A 217 9.32 20.70 0.21
CA GLY A 217 9.47 21.39 1.49
C GLY A 217 8.66 20.84 2.66
N ARG A 218 7.99 19.69 2.50
CA ARG A 218 7.29 18.99 3.57
C ARG A 218 7.37 17.48 3.40
N PHE A 219 7.13 16.76 4.50
CA PHE A 219 7.02 15.31 4.46
C PHE A 219 5.69 14.88 3.79
N PRO A 220 5.69 13.76 3.03
CA PRO A 220 4.45 13.11 2.65
C PRO A 220 3.67 12.67 3.89
N THR A 221 2.36 12.76 3.82
CA THR A 221 1.44 12.27 4.86
C THR A 221 0.75 10.99 4.39
N VAL A 222 0.09 10.29 5.30
CA VAL A 222 -0.72 9.11 4.94
C VAL A 222 -1.90 9.49 4.04
N GLU A 223 -2.39 10.73 4.15
CA GLU A 223 -3.42 11.29 3.27
C GLU A 223 -2.92 11.51 1.84
N ASP A 224 -1.68 11.99 1.65
CA ASP A 224 -1.09 12.11 0.31
C ASP A 224 -1.02 10.74 -0.39
N ILE A 225 -0.70 9.68 0.35
CA ILE A 225 -0.69 8.31 -0.16
C ILE A 225 -2.11 7.84 -0.50
N ALA A 226 -3.08 8.15 0.37
CA ALA A 226 -4.49 7.76 0.17
C ALA A 226 -5.11 8.42 -1.07
N GLU A 227 -4.75 9.67 -1.41
CA GLU A 227 -5.22 10.33 -2.63
C GLU A 227 -4.69 9.64 -3.89
N VAL A 228 -3.44 9.23 -3.91
CA VAL A 228 -2.87 8.48 -5.04
C VAL A 228 -3.52 7.10 -5.16
N ALA A 229 -3.75 6.42 -4.02
CA ALA A 229 -4.46 5.14 -4.00
C ALA A 229 -5.89 5.28 -4.53
N LEU A 230 -6.60 6.36 -4.15
CA LEU A 230 -7.93 6.68 -4.68
C LEU A 230 -7.92 6.87 -6.18
N TRP A 231 -6.97 7.66 -6.71
CA TRP A 231 -6.85 7.83 -8.15
C TRP A 231 -6.58 6.51 -8.85
N LEU A 232 -5.63 5.69 -8.38
CA LEU A 232 -5.33 4.38 -8.97
C LEU A 232 -6.51 3.41 -8.91
N ALA A 233 -7.36 3.49 -7.87
CA ALA A 233 -8.55 2.65 -7.72
C ALA A 233 -9.73 3.11 -8.58
N SER A 234 -9.75 4.38 -9.00
CA SER A 234 -10.84 4.95 -9.80
C SER A 234 -10.75 4.59 -11.28
N ASP A 235 -11.84 4.75 -12.01
CA ASP A 235 -11.89 4.51 -13.47
C ASP A 235 -11.14 5.59 -14.27
N GLU A 236 -10.75 6.69 -13.63
CA GLU A 236 -10.00 7.77 -14.25
C GLU A 236 -8.53 7.40 -14.50
N ALA A 237 -7.99 6.41 -13.77
CA ALA A 237 -6.60 5.99 -13.89
C ALA A 237 -6.42 4.99 -15.04
N PHE A 238 -5.96 5.46 -16.21
CA PHE A 238 -5.62 4.59 -17.34
C PHE A 238 -4.12 4.24 -17.33
N VAL A 239 -3.66 3.63 -16.21
CA VAL A 239 -2.27 3.20 -16.01
C VAL A 239 -2.21 1.81 -15.41
N THR A 240 -1.27 1.00 -15.87
CA THR A 240 -0.96 -0.32 -15.33
C THR A 240 0.54 -0.62 -15.43
N GLY A 241 1.08 -1.43 -14.51
CA GLY A 241 2.50 -1.76 -14.44
C GLY A 241 3.40 -0.62 -13.95
N GLN A 242 2.81 0.45 -13.40
CA GLN A 242 3.54 1.64 -12.98
C GLN A 242 3.84 1.63 -11.48
N ARG A 243 4.99 2.17 -11.12
CA ARG A 243 5.34 2.57 -9.77
C ARG A 243 5.18 4.08 -9.64
N ILE A 244 4.32 4.52 -8.76
CA ILE A 244 4.05 5.94 -8.52
C ILE A 244 4.80 6.38 -7.24
N ASP A 245 5.78 7.26 -7.40
CA ASP A 245 6.58 7.79 -6.31
C ASP A 245 5.84 8.94 -5.60
N VAL A 246 5.49 8.75 -4.32
CA VAL A 246 4.87 9.76 -3.46
C VAL A 246 5.89 10.15 -2.38
N THR A 247 6.91 10.91 -2.79
CA THR A 247 8.13 11.11 -2.02
C THR A 247 8.45 12.60 -1.74
N ALA A 248 7.53 13.51 -2.06
CA ALA A 248 7.77 14.97 -2.05
C ALA A 248 9.00 15.37 -2.89
N GLY A 249 9.36 14.56 -3.90
CA GLY A 249 10.53 14.75 -4.76
C GLY A 249 11.82 14.16 -4.21
N GLN A 250 11.82 13.48 -3.05
CA GLN A 250 13.02 12.86 -2.48
C GLN A 250 13.65 11.82 -3.43
N ALA A 251 12.85 11.13 -4.24
CA ALA A 251 13.35 10.18 -5.25
C ALA A 251 14.31 10.80 -6.29
N LEU A 252 14.27 12.13 -6.47
CA LEU A 252 15.18 12.87 -7.35
C LEU A 252 16.53 13.20 -6.68
N ARG A 253 16.65 12.90 -5.40
CA ARG A 253 17.83 13.17 -4.58
C ARG A 253 18.32 11.87 -3.93
N ARG A 254 18.31 11.76 -2.59
CA ARG A 254 18.87 10.60 -1.86
C ARG A 254 18.15 10.35 -0.52
N VAL A 255 18.52 9.24 0.11
CA VAL A 255 18.29 9.03 1.54
C VAL A 255 19.50 9.59 2.30
N PRO A 256 19.32 10.42 3.35
CA PRO A 256 20.41 10.88 4.18
C PRO A 256 21.16 9.72 4.85
N LEU A 257 22.47 9.87 5.04
CA LEU A 257 23.28 8.87 5.76
C LEU A 257 23.07 9.01 7.28
N ALA A 258 23.17 7.90 8.00
CA ALA A 258 23.03 7.89 9.46
C ALA A 258 23.98 8.88 10.16
N SER A 259 25.19 9.07 9.63
CA SER A 259 26.16 10.06 10.14
C SER A 259 25.72 11.53 10.03
N GLU A 260 24.66 11.83 9.29
CA GLU A 260 24.15 13.20 9.12
C GLU A 260 23.12 13.59 10.21
N TYR A 261 22.70 12.62 11.01
CA TYR A 261 21.73 12.82 12.09
C TYR A 261 22.03 11.97 13.36
N ALA A 262 23.24 11.39 13.43
CA ALA A 262 23.77 10.69 14.62
C ALA A 262 24.17 11.69 15.71
#